data_2bef42fc10a3949dc0878c83092acc44
#
_entry.id   2bef42fc10a3949dc0878c83092acc44
#
_cell.length_a   1.000
_cell.length_b   1.000
_cell.length_c   1.000
_cell.angle_alpha   90.00
_cell.angle_beta   90.00
_cell.angle_gamma   90.00
#
_symmetry.space_group_name_H-M   'P 1'
#
loop_
_entity.id
_entity.type
_entity.pdbx_description
1 polymer ?
#
loop_
_entity_poly.entity_id
_entity_poly.type
_entity_poly.pdbx_seq_one_letter_code
_entity_poly.pdbx_strand_id
1 'polypeptide(L)'
;MTWSSIELGDVTPHNIKQLKKLNTVVFPVSYNDKFYVDVLEAGELAKLAYYNDIVVGAVCCRIDNTENQRRLYIMTLGCLFPYRRLGIGTVMFEHIMNFAEKDGNFDSIFLHVQINNNGAIEFYKKFGFEIVDTKEQYYKRIEPADAHVLQKTLRRTAPNSNSTATSTTANSNSRSKARQFTFV
;
A
#
# COMPACT_ATOMS: atom_id res chain seq x y z
N MET A 1 10.33 -24.56 22.37
CA MET A 1 9.25 -23.68 21.84
C MET A 1 9.86 -22.87 20.71
N THR A 2 9.52 -23.18 19.48
CA THR A 2 9.94 -22.36 18.33
C THR A 2 9.10 -21.10 18.31
N TRP A 3 9.74 -19.95 18.53
CA TRP A 3 9.07 -18.68 18.39
C TRP A 3 8.80 -18.43 16.91
N SER A 4 7.57 -18.18 16.54
CA SER A 4 7.24 -17.76 15.18
C SER A 4 7.80 -16.34 14.96
N SER A 5 8.58 -16.19 13.91
CA SER A 5 9.22 -14.91 13.55
C SER A 5 8.52 -14.32 12.34
N ILE A 6 8.15 -13.04 12.44
CA ILE A 6 7.65 -12.22 11.32
C ILE A 6 8.73 -11.18 11.02
N GLU A 7 9.26 -11.21 9.81
CA GLU A 7 10.31 -10.29 9.36
C GLU A 7 9.95 -9.63 8.04
N LEU A 8 10.39 -8.40 7.85
CA LEU A 8 10.26 -7.69 6.58
C LEU A 8 11.60 -7.66 5.86
N GLY A 9 11.57 -7.92 4.57
CA GLY A 9 12.74 -7.89 3.70
C GLY A 9 12.54 -7.00 2.48
N ASP A 10 13.64 -6.53 1.93
CA ASP A 10 13.62 -5.68 0.73
C ASP A 10 13.16 -6.45 -0.51
N VAL A 11 12.45 -5.76 -1.40
CA VAL A 11 12.17 -6.27 -2.73
C VAL A 11 13.38 -5.99 -3.63
N THR A 12 13.93 -7.04 -4.21
CA THR A 12 15.15 -6.98 -5.03
C THR A 12 14.94 -7.69 -6.37
N PRO A 13 15.82 -7.49 -7.38
CA PRO A 13 15.77 -8.26 -8.62
C PRO A 13 15.87 -9.79 -8.41
N HIS A 14 16.45 -10.22 -7.29
CA HIS A 14 16.57 -11.65 -6.96
C HIS A 14 15.26 -12.26 -6.45
N ASN A 15 14.43 -11.49 -5.77
CA ASN A 15 13.18 -12.00 -5.17
C ASN A 15 11.89 -11.45 -5.81
N ILE A 16 11.99 -10.58 -6.82
CA ILE A 16 10.81 -9.99 -7.49
C ILE A 16 9.84 -11.02 -8.06
N LYS A 17 10.34 -12.18 -8.48
CA LYS A 17 9.50 -13.26 -8.97
C LYS A 17 8.62 -13.86 -7.88
N GLN A 18 9.10 -13.89 -6.64
CA GLN A 18 8.30 -14.31 -5.48
C GLN A 18 7.16 -13.33 -5.21
N LEU A 19 7.42 -12.02 -5.32
CA LEU A 19 6.38 -10.99 -5.24
C LEU A 19 5.32 -11.17 -6.34
N LYS A 20 5.74 -11.37 -7.59
CA LYS A 20 4.81 -11.63 -8.71
C LYS A 20 3.91 -12.83 -8.43
N LYS A 21 4.50 -13.93 -7.98
CA LYS A 21 3.76 -15.15 -7.66
C LYS A 21 2.79 -14.94 -6.49
N LEU A 22 3.24 -14.26 -5.44
CA LEU A 22 2.42 -13.90 -4.29
C LEU A 22 1.20 -13.07 -4.72
N ASN A 23 1.40 -12.01 -5.50
CA ASN A 23 0.33 -11.14 -5.97
C ASN A 23 -0.70 -11.90 -6.82
N THR A 24 -0.26 -12.84 -7.65
CA THR A 24 -1.15 -13.68 -8.45
C THR A 24 -2.07 -14.55 -7.60
N VAL A 25 -1.60 -15.00 -6.45
CA VAL A 25 -2.38 -15.84 -5.53
C VAL A 25 -3.28 -15.01 -4.61
N VAL A 26 -2.76 -13.89 -4.12
CA VAL A 26 -3.45 -13.07 -3.09
C VAL A 26 -4.50 -12.15 -3.68
N PHE A 27 -4.22 -11.56 -4.84
CA PHE A 27 -5.08 -10.51 -5.42
C PHE A 27 -5.84 -10.99 -6.66
N PRO A 28 -7.14 -10.65 -6.80
CA PRO A 28 -7.96 -11.04 -7.95
C PRO A 28 -7.70 -10.17 -9.18
N VAL A 29 -6.64 -9.38 -9.20
CA VAL A 29 -6.24 -8.50 -10.30
C VAL A 29 -4.78 -8.73 -10.67
N SER A 30 -4.44 -8.49 -11.93
CA SER A 30 -3.07 -8.58 -12.43
C SER A 30 -2.42 -7.20 -12.45
N TYR A 31 -1.14 -7.15 -12.14
CA TYR A 31 -0.31 -5.96 -12.25
C TYR A 31 0.60 -6.06 -13.47
N ASN A 32 0.82 -4.93 -14.15
CA ASN A 32 1.69 -4.85 -15.32
C ASN A 32 3.18 -4.79 -14.94
N ASP A 33 4.06 -4.94 -15.92
CA ASP A 33 5.51 -4.91 -15.69
C ASP A 33 5.99 -3.58 -15.11
N LYS A 34 5.34 -2.46 -15.47
CA LYS A 34 5.66 -1.14 -14.90
C LYS A 34 5.47 -1.10 -13.38
N PHE A 35 4.43 -1.73 -12.85
CA PHE A 35 4.23 -1.84 -11.40
C PHE A 35 5.46 -2.46 -10.72
N TYR A 36 5.99 -3.55 -11.28
CA TYR A 36 7.15 -4.24 -10.69
C TYR A 36 8.45 -3.46 -10.84
N VAL A 37 8.61 -2.70 -11.93
CA VAL A 37 9.74 -1.78 -12.07
C VAL A 37 9.68 -0.69 -10.99
N ASP A 38 8.51 -0.07 -10.82
CA ASP A 38 8.30 0.97 -9.80
C ASP A 38 8.53 0.42 -8.37
N VAL A 39 8.12 -0.81 -8.10
CA VAL A 39 8.33 -1.49 -6.80
C VAL A 39 9.81 -1.72 -6.51
N LEU A 40 10.60 -2.09 -7.50
CA LEU A 40 12.06 -2.27 -7.33
C LEU A 40 12.78 -0.97 -6.95
N GLU A 41 12.22 0.17 -7.35
CA GLU A 41 12.78 1.50 -7.05
C GLU A 41 12.18 2.13 -5.78
N ALA A 42 11.18 1.50 -5.18
CA ALA A 42 10.41 2.07 -4.07
C ALA A 42 11.14 2.07 -2.71
N GLY A 43 12.23 1.32 -2.57
CA GLY A 43 12.99 1.23 -1.31
C GLY A 43 12.13 0.78 -0.13
N GLU A 44 12.11 1.56 0.94
CA GLU A 44 11.35 1.28 2.16
C GLU A 44 9.81 1.22 1.96
N LEU A 45 9.31 1.71 0.84
CA LEU A 45 7.87 1.68 0.51
C LEU A 45 7.41 0.34 -0.07
N ALA A 46 8.31 -0.60 -0.32
CA ALA A 46 7.98 -1.94 -0.76
C ALA A 46 8.75 -2.97 0.07
N LYS A 47 8.01 -3.88 0.72
CA LYS A 47 8.59 -4.94 1.55
C LYS A 47 7.89 -6.26 1.31
N LEU A 48 8.68 -7.35 1.35
CA LEU A 48 8.17 -8.70 1.51
C LEU A 48 8.04 -9.03 2.99
N ALA A 49 6.99 -9.75 3.36
CA ALA A 49 6.80 -10.28 4.70
C ALA A 49 7.13 -11.77 4.74
N TYR A 50 8.00 -12.14 5.66
CA TYR A 50 8.44 -13.50 5.91
C TYR A 50 7.84 -14.01 7.22
N TYR A 51 7.37 -15.24 7.20
CA TYR A 51 6.96 -15.97 8.39
C TYR A 51 7.80 -17.23 8.47
N ASN A 52 8.67 -17.33 9.48
CA ASN A 52 9.66 -18.41 9.60
C ASN A 52 10.41 -18.66 8.29
N ASP A 53 11.00 -17.61 7.74
CA ASP A 53 11.82 -17.60 6.49
C ASP A 53 11.02 -17.88 5.19
N ILE A 54 9.71 -17.97 5.24
CA ILE A 54 8.86 -18.16 4.06
C ILE A 54 8.20 -16.84 3.68
N VAL A 55 8.27 -16.45 2.40
CA VAL A 55 7.55 -15.29 1.87
C VAL A 55 6.06 -15.57 1.88
N VAL A 56 5.30 -14.83 2.68
CA VAL A 56 3.86 -15.03 2.86
C VAL A 56 3.03 -13.78 2.61
N GLY A 57 3.65 -12.61 2.51
CA GLY A 57 2.95 -11.35 2.31
C GLY A 57 3.83 -10.30 1.68
N ALA A 58 3.22 -9.18 1.32
CA ALA A 58 3.90 -8.01 0.79
C ALA A 58 3.09 -6.74 1.01
N VAL A 59 3.79 -5.63 1.14
CA VAL A 59 3.24 -4.28 1.10
C VAL A 59 3.98 -3.47 0.05
N CYS A 60 3.24 -2.76 -0.79
CA CYS A 60 3.78 -1.87 -1.80
C CYS A 60 3.05 -0.54 -1.75
N CYS A 61 3.78 0.54 -1.57
CA CYS A 61 3.26 1.90 -1.49
C CYS A 61 3.96 2.81 -2.50
N ARG A 62 3.36 3.95 -2.76
CA ARG A 62 3.97 5.04 -3.50
C ARG A 62 3.58 6.39 -2.91
N ILE A 63 4.37 7.41 -3.23
CA ILE A 63 4.05 8.79 -2.89
C ILE A 63 3.15 9.37 -3.99
N ASP A 64 2.04 9.95 -3.58
CA ASP A 64 1.09 10.65 -4.45
C ASP A 64 1.09 12.14 -4.11
N ASN A 65 1.54 12.96 -5.05
CA ASN A 65 1.57 14.42 -4.96
C ASN A 65 0.49 14.99 -5.88
N THR A 66 -0.74 15.05 -5.40
CA THR A 66 -1.88 15.61 -6.13
C THR A 66 -2.57 16.69 -5.31
N GLU A 67 -3.16 17.70 -5.96
CA GLU A 67 -3.94 18.75 -5.32
C GLU A 67 -3.22 19.48 -4.17
N ASN A 68 -1.92 19.72 -4.33
CA ASN A 68 -1.05 20.32 -3.30
C ASN A 68 -0.95 19.53 -2.00
N GLN A 69 -1.29 18.23 -2.03
CA GLN A 69 -1.14 17.31 -0.91
C GLN A 69 -0.07 16.28 -1.21
N ARG A 70 0.73 15.97 -0.21
CA ARG A 70 1.68 14.86 -0.26
C ARG A 70 1.11 13.69 0.52
N ARG A 71 0.67 12.67 -0.20
CA ARG A 71 -0.02 11.51 0.37
C ARG A 71 0.76 10.23 0.14
N LEU A 72 0.66 9.33 1.08
CA LEU A 72 1.17 7.97 0.93
C LEU A 72 0.03 7.07 0.46
N TYR A 73 0.20 6.45 -0.70
CA TYR A 73 -0.79 5.56 -1.28
C TYR A 73 -0.37 4.10 -1.09
N ILE A 74 -1.15 3.34 -0.33
CA ILE A 74 -0.96 1.90 -0.21
C ILE A 74 -1.55 1.25 -1.47
N MET A 75 -0.66 0.77 -2.35
CA MET A 75 -1.05 0.09 -3.57
C MET A 75 -1.53 -1.32 -3.29
N THR A 76 -0.75 -2.08 -2.55
CA THR A 76 -1.07 -3.44 -2.14
C THR A 76 -0.63 -3.66 -0.70
N LEU A 77 -1.40 -4.39 0.06
CA LEU A 77 -1.04 -4.94 1.35
C LEU A 77 -1.83 -6.24 1.52
N GLY A 78 -1.14 -7.34 1.64
CA GLY A 78 -1.82 -8.62 1.78
C GLY A 78 -0.90 -9.77 2.10
N CYS A 79 -1.50 -10.87 2.55
CA CYS A 79 -0.79 -12.10 2.81
C CYS A 79 -1.59 -13.33 2.37
N LEU A 80 -0.90 -14.45 2.22
CA LEU A 80 -1.50 -15.73 1.89
C LEU A 80 -2.55 -16.12 2.93
N PHE A 81 -3.68 -16.64 2.48
CA PHE A 81 -4.83 -16.95 3.32
C PHE A 81 -4.48 -17.77 4.58
N PRO A 82 -3.67 -18.86 4.50
CA PRO A 82 -3.33 -19.66 5.69
C PRO A 82 -2.53 -18.90 6.75
N TYR A 83 -1.93 -17.77 6.38
CA TYR A 83 -1.10 -16.94 7.28
C TYR A 83 -1.80 -15.67 7.77
N ARG A 84 -3.08 -15.51 7.44
CA ARG A 84 -3.89 -14.39 7.93
C ARG A 84 -4.16 -14.56 9.42
N ARG A 85 -4.43 -13.42 10.09
CA ARG A 85 -4.70 -13.37 11.54
C ARG A 85 -3.52 -13.76 12.44
N LEU A 86 -2.32 -13.75 11.91
CA LEU A 86 -1.07 -13.97 12.66
C LEU A 86 -0.31 -12.68 12.98
N GLY A 87 -0.87 -11.51 12.64
CA GLY A 87 -0.22 -10.22 12.86
C GLY A 87 0.68 -9.75 11.72
N ILE A 88 0.76 -10.46 10.60
CA ILE A 88 1.63 -10.10 9.46
C ILE A 88 1.20 -8.78 8.83
N GLY A 89 -0.10 -8.57 8.63
CA GLY A 89 -0.64 -7.31 8.12
C GLY A 89 -0.33 -6.13 9.03
N THR A 90 -0.40 -6.32 10.33
CA THR A 90 -0.04 -5.30 11.33
C THR A 90 1.43 -4.92 11.23
N VAL A 91 2.34 -5.89 11.13
CA VAL A 91 3.78 -5.63 11.00
C VAL A 91 4.09 -4.83 9.73
N MET A 92 3.47 -5.20 8.60
CA MET A 92 3.62 -4.47 7.34
C MET A 92 3.07 -3.04 7.44
N PHE A 93 1.90 -2.88 8.02
CA PHE A 93 1.27 -1.57 8.17
C PHE A 93 2.05 -0.65 9.13
N GLU A 94 2.51 -1.17 10.26
CA GLU A 94 3.32 -0.41 11.22
C GLU A 94 4.64 0.06 10.60
N HIS A 95 5.26 -0.73 9.72
CA HIS A 95 6.44 -0.29 8.97
C HIS A 95 6.13 0.96 8.13
N ILE A 96 5.01 0.97 7.42
CA ILE A 96 4.58 2.11 6.59
C ILE A 96 4.24 3.33 7.47
N MET A 97 3.57 3.12 8.61
CA MET A 97 3.28 4.20 9.56
C MET A 97 4.56 4.82 10.12
N ASN A 98 5.51 3.99 10.53
CA ASN A 98 6.80 4.46 11.03
C ASN A 98 7.57 5.25 9.97
N PHE A 99 7.53 4.81 8.72
CA PHE A 99 8.11 5.54 7.59
C PHE A 99 7.48 6.93 7.44
N ALA A 100 6.15 6.99 7.44
CA ALA A 100 5.42 8.25 7.29
C ALA A 100 5.66 9.22 8.46
N GLU A 101 5.73 8.71 9.67
CA GLU A 101 6.00 9.50 10.88
C GLU A 101 7.41 10.06 10.90
N LYS A 102 8.41 9.27 10.51
CA LYS A 102 9.81 9.72 10.41
C LYS A 102 10.01 10.78 9.33
N ASP A 103 9.32 10.66 8.21
CA ASP A 103 9.33 11.68 7.15
C ASP A 103 8.69 12.99 7.63
N GLY A 104 7.55 12.91 8.33
CA GLY A 104 6.87 14.04 8.96
C GLY A 104 6.15 15.01 8.00
N ASN A 105 6.22 14.79 6.67
CA ASN A 105 5.69 15.68 5.64
C ASN A 105 4.49 15.12 4.87
N PHE A 106 3.95 13.98 5.27
CA PHE A 106 2.74 13.45 4.66
C PHE A 106 1.49 14.06 5.27
N ASP A 107 0.54 14.44 4.41
CA ASP A 107 -0.79 14.92 4.84
C ASP A 107 -1.69 13.78 5.27
N SER A 108 -1.61 12.66 4.54
CA SER A 108 -2.46 11.49 4.78
C SER A 108 -1.88 10.22 4.19
N ILE A 109 -2.43 9.10 4.65
CA ILE A 109 -2.28 7.78 4.01
C ILE A 109 -3.64 7.38 3.49
N PHE A 110 -3.72 6.84 2.28
CA PHE A 110 -4.99 6.39 1.70
C PHE A 110 -4.83 5.12 0.87
N LEU A 111 -5.94 4.47 0.63
CA LEU A 111 -6.04 3.24 -0.16
C LEU A 111 -7.44 3.07 -0.75
N HIS A 112 -7.56 2.15 -1.70
CA HIS A 112 -8.84 1.67 -2.19
C HIS A 112 -9.09 0.24 -1.70
N VAL A 113 -10.33 -0.05 -1.32
CA VAL A 113 -10.75 -1.38 -0.89
C VAL A 113 -12.11 -1.70 -1.51
N GLN A 114 -12.30 -2.95 -1.95
CA GLN A 114 -13.59 -3.39 -2.45
C GLN A 114 -14.66 -3.26 -1.36
N ILE A 115 -15.86 -2.76 -1.72
CA ILE A 115 -16.88 -2.40 -0.73
C ILE A 115 -17.35 -3.53 0.16
N ASN A 116 -17.20 -4.79 -0.28
CA ASN A 116 -17.56 -6.00 0.49
C ASN A 116 -16.37 -6.63 1.23
N ASN A 117 -15.19 -6.05 1.17
CA ASN A 117 -14.01 -6.56 1.89
C ASN A 117 -14.02 -6.06 3.35
N ASN A 118 -14.96 -6.58 4.13
CA ASN A 118 -15.19 -6.16 5.51
C ASN A 118 -13.96 -6.40 6.40
N GLY A 119 -13.22 -7.46 6.18
CA GLY A 119 -12.01 -7.75 6.95
C GLY A 119 -10.95 -6.68 6.80
N ALA A 120 -10.68 -6.22 5.57
CA ALA A 120 -9.74 -5.13 5.32
C ALA A 120 -10.26 -3.80 5.86
N ILE A 121 -11.54 -3.50 5.66
CA ILE A 121 -12.17 -2.26 6.16
C ILE A 121 -12.04 -2.18 7.69
N GLU A 122 -12.36 -3.24 8.41
CA GLU A 122 -12.22 -3.30 9.87
C GLU A 122 -10.76 -3.18 10.32
N PHE A 123 -9.84 -3.83 9.61
CA PHE A 123 -8.40 -3.74 9.88
C PHE A 123 -7.92 -2.29 9.83
N TYR A 124 -8.22 -1.57 8.75
CA TYR A 124 -7.78 -0.18 8.60
C TYR A 124 -8.50 0.77 9.57
N LYS A 125 -9.79 0.54 9.86
CA LYS A 125 -10.53 1.33 10.87
C LYS A 125 -9.89 1.25 12.25
N LYS A 126 -9.34 0.11 12.65
CA LYS A 126 -8.60 -0.04 13.92
C LYS A 126 -7.37 0.85 14.00
N PHE A 127 -6.76 1.19 12.86
CA PHE A 127 -5.62 2.11 12.79
C PHE A 127 -6.03 3.58 12.56
N GLY A 128 -7.32 3.87 12.62
CA GLY A 128 -7.83 5.24 12.53
C GLY A 128 -8.14 5.70 11.10
N PHE A 129 -8.28 4.79 10.15
CA PHE A 129 -8.78 5.11 8.81
C PHE A 129 -10.29 5.32 8.83
N GLU A 130 -10.75 6.21 7.96
CA GLU A 130 -12.16 6.51 7.71
C GLU A 130 -12.48 6.32 6.24
N ILE A 131 -13.73 5.93 5.93
CA ILE A 131 -14.23 5.94 4.56
C ILE A 131 -14.52 7.39 4.18
N VAL A 132 -13.78 7.93 3.22
CA VAL A 132 -13.92 9.32 2.78
C VAL A 132 -14.64 9.46 1.44
N ASP A 133 -14.68 8.39 0.65
CA ASP A 133 -15.32 8.37 -0.66
C ASP A 133 -15.67 6.94 -1.08
N THR A 134 -16.53 6.80 -2.08
CA THR A 134 -16.83 5.53 -2.74
C THR A 134 -16.76 5.75 -4.25
N LYS A 135 -15.93 4.96 -4.92
CA LYS A 135 -15.75 5.01 -6.37
C LYS A 135 -16.59 3.92 -7.02
N GLU A 136 -17.65 4.32 -7.73
CA GLU A 136 -18.46 3.37 -8.49
C GLU A 136 -17.67 2.79 -9.67
N GLN A 137 -17.89 1.52 -9.95
CA GLN A 137 -17.26 0.79 -11.05
C GLN A 137 -15.73 0.96 -11.10
N TYR A 138 -15.10 0.99 -9.94
CA TYR A 138 -13.66 1.12 -9.81
C TYR A 138 -12.94 -0.10 -10.38
N TYR A 139 -13.45 -1.29 -10.13
CA TYR A 139 -12.91 -2.54 -10.66
C TYR A 139 -13.63 -2.96 -11.94
N LYS A 140 -12.88 -3.43 -12.95
CA LYS A 140 -13.45 -3.77 -14.27
C LYS A 140 -13.85 -5.23 -14.42
N ARG A 141 -13.29 -6.12 -13.61
CA ARG A 141 -13.38 -7.58 -13.84
C ARG A 141 -13.83 -8.36 -12.62
N ILE A 142 -14.24 -7.70 -11.58
CA ILE A 142 -14.71 -8.32 -10.35
C ILE A 142 -15.96 -7.61 -9.84
N GLU A 143 -16.80 -8.37 -9.13
CA GLU A 143 -18.00 -7.87 -8.47
C GLU A 143 -17.92 -8.08 -6.95
N PRO A 144 -18.38 -7.11 -6.16
CA PRO A 144 -18.85 -5.77 -6.57
C PRO A 144 -17.72 -4.93 -7.16
N ALA A 145 -18.07 -4.11 -8.17
CA ALA A 145 -17.11 -3.29 -8.90
C ALA A 145 -16.68 -2.02 -8.13
N ASP A 146 -17.41 -1.68 -7.09
CA ASP A 146 -17.22 -0.43 -6.33
C ASP A 146 -16.11 -0.57 -5.28
N ALA A 147 -15.43 0.54 -5.02
CA ALA A 147 -14.39 0.63 -4.01
C ALA A 147 -14.62 1.80 -3.06
N HIS A 148 -14.41 1.58 -1.77
CA HIS A 148 -14.25 2.64 -0.80
C HIS A 148 -12.83 3.22 -0.85
N VAL A 149 -12.73 4.52 -0.71
CA VAL A 149 -11.46 5.21 -0.40
C VAL A 149 -11.37 5.35 1.11
N LEU A 150 -10.38 4.71 1.70
CA LEU A 150 -10.06 4.84 3.12
C LEU A 150 -8.89 5.78 3.27
N GLN A 151 -8.96 6.68 4.24
CA GLN A 151 -7.92 7.67 4.50
C GLN A 151 -7.69 7.85 5.99
N LYS A 152 -6.42 7.99 6.34
CA LYS A 152 -5.96 8.42 7.66
C LYS A 152 -5.20 9.73 7.51
N THR A 153 -5.70 10.79 8.13
CA THR A 153 -5.03 12.09 8.18
C THR A 153 -3.85 12.02 9.14
N LEU A 154 -2.70 12.55 8.72
CA LEU A 154 -1.50 12.66 9.53
C LEU A 154 -1.29 14.11 9.95
N ARG A 155 -0.70 14.33 11.15
CA ARG A 155 -0.29 15.67 11.57
C ARG A 155 1.05 15.98 10.92
N ARG A 156 1.10 17.04 10.11
CA ARG A 156 2.39 17.58 9.68
C ARG A 156 3.14 18.11 10.91
N THR A 157 4.36 17.66 11.12
CA THR A 157 5.32 18.39 11.94
C THR A 157 5.67 19.65 11.15
N ALA A 158 5.55 20.83 11.77
CA ALA A 158 5.72 22.13 11.13
C ALA A 158 6.95 22.17 10.20
N PRO A 159 6.84 22.71 8.97
CA PRO A 159 7.95 22.71 8.04
C PRO A 159 9.09 23.58 8.56
N ASN A 160 10.30 23.06 8.55
CA ASN A 160 11.49 23.90 8.56
C ASN A 160 11.43 24.83 7.34
N SER A 161 11.28 26.11 7.60
CA SER A 161 11.29 27.17 6.59
C SER A 161 12.65 27.19 5.88
N ASN A 162 12.76 26.53 4.73
CA ASN A 162 13.66 26.87 3.61
C ASN A 162 13.56 25.80 2.52
N SER A 163 12.76 26.09 1.51
CA SER A 163 13.09 25.70 0.12
C SER A 163 12.21 26.49 -0.86
N THR A 164 12.88 27.23 -1.66
CA THR A 164 12.46 28.07 -2.78
C THR A 164 11.60 27.25 -3.76
N ALA A 165 10.44 27.79 -4.09
CA ALA A 165 9.55 27.25 -5.11
C ALA A 165 10.20 27.35 -6.50
N THR A 166 10.40 26.22 -7.16
CA THR A 166 10.62 26.18 -8.61
C THR A 166 9.39 25.50 -9.23
N SER A 167 8.60 26.30 -9.91
CA SER A 167 7.46 25.87 -10.70
C SER A 167 7.92 25.07 -11.91
N THR A 168 7.58 23.79 -11.97
CA THR A 168 7.68 23.02 -13.20
C THR A 168 6.30 22.48 -13.53
N THR A 169 5.78 22.93 -14.65
CA THR A 169 4.52 22.54 -15.27
C THR A 169 4.52 21.04 -15.53
N ALA A 170 3.68 20.30 -14.83
CA ALA A 170 3.49 18.87 -15.07
C ALA A 170 2.39 18.65 -16.09
N ASN A 171 2.80 18.11 -17.22
CA ASN A 171 1.97 17.62 -18.31
C ASN A 171 1.03 16.50 -17.81
N SER A 172 -0.27 16.69 -17.99
CA SER A 172 -1.29 15.70 -17.68
C SER A 172 -1.30 14.59 -18.73
N ASN A 173 -0.55 13.54 -18.50
CA ASN A 173 -0.69 12.30 -19.25
C ASN A 173 -1.68 11.37 -18.51
N SER A 174 -2.80 11.08 -19.14
CA SER A 174 -3.79 10.09 -18.70
C SER A 174 -3.16 8.69 -18.69
N ARG A 175 -2.54 8.31 -17.56
CA ARG A 175 -2.03 6.96 -17.34
C ARG A 175 -3.19 6.07 -16.90
N SER A 176 -3.42 4.98 -17.60
CA SER A 176 -4.29 3.89 -17.15
C SER A 176 -3.80 3.41 -15.78
N LYS A 177 -4.46 3.87 -14.72
CA LYS A 177 -4.17 3.44 -13.34
C LYS A 177 -4.55 1.97 -13.22
N ALA A 178 -3.56 1.10 -13.05
CA ALA A 178 -3.83 -0.26 -12.60
C ALA A 178 -4.60 -0.17 -11.27
N ARG A 179 -5.77 -0.77 -11.22
CA ARG A 179 -6.65 -0.71 -10.06
C ARG A 179 -6.15 -1.68 -9.00
N GLN A 180 -6.04 -1.21 -7.79
CA GLN A 180 -5.24 -1.85 -6.75
C GLN A 180 -6.09 -2.41 -5.62
N PHE A 181 -5.60 -3.45 -4.96
CA PHE A 181 -6.30 -4.23 -3.95
C PHE A 181 -5.54 -4.34 -2.65
N THR A 182 -6.29 -4.39 -1.56
CA THR A 182 -5.76 -4.72 -0.24
C THR A 182 -6.48 -5.94 0.32
N PHE A 183 -5.73 -6.94 0.73
CA PHE A 183 -6.20 -8.11 1.46
C PHE A 183 -5.35 -8.35 2.71
N VAL A 184 -5.97 -8.31 3.87
CA VAL A 184 -5.32 -8.51 5.16
C VAL A 184 -5.75 -9.81 5.80
#